data_015cdd0d31e5f1e105b527527a15c51a
#
_entry.id   015cdd0d31e5f1e105b527527a15c51a
#
_cell.length_a   1.000
_cell.length_b   1.000
_cell.length_c   1.000
_cell.angle_alpha   90.00
_cell.angle_beta   90.00
_cell.angle_gamma   90.00
#
_symmetry.space_group_name_H-M   'P 1'
#
loop_
_entity.id
_entity.type
_entity.pdbx_description
1 polymer ?
#
loop_
_entity_poly.entity_id
_entity_poly.type
_entity_poly.pdbx_seq_one_letter_code
_entity_poly.pdbx_strand_id
1 'polypeptide(L)'
;AFVGYGTGILSAQVESFATSQGAGRRGTFESDRGGLGLSGIQGGGWLGWGMKTADDLYFGAEISGAGSDEKIELTSSVGLQDSDGQSITSASAKRNWVAGGALRVGYYVNASTLFSLTGGIAVSQFDVDIGSDSQQYYAGGPQVGAQVETQLSKIDPNLSLRMEFVYTDYLTADINGMDGVGQNSGNDSELTGSDSAGRIGVAYRF
;
A
#
# COMPACT_ATOMS: atom_id res chain seq x y z
N ALA A 1 -14.39 11.17 5.61
CA ALA A 1 -14.25 10.22 4.49
C ALA A 1 -13.31 10.80 3.44
N PHE A 2 -12.67 9.95 2.65
CA PHE A 2 -11.79 10.37 1.56
C PHE A 2 -11.90 9.48 0.34
N VAL A 3 -11.46 10.01 -0.78
CA VAL A 3 -11.10 9.28 -2.00
C VAL A 3 -9.66 9.67 -2.36
N GLY A 4 -8.91 8.75 -2.92
CA GLY A 4 -7.52 8.99 -3.27
C GLY A 4 -7.06 8.13 -4.44
N TYR A 5 -5.90 8.48 -4.96
CA TYR A 5 -5.18 7.71 -5.96
C TYR A 5 -3.82 7.33 -5.38
N GLY A 6 -3.50 6.05 -5.44
CA GLY A 6 -2.24 5.50 -4.98
C GLY A 6 -1.39 4.98 -6.13
N THR A 7 -0.10 5.10 -5.97
CA THR A 7 0.90 4.46 -6.83
C THR A 7 1.98 3.86 -5.96
N GLY A 8 2.39 2.63 -6.25
CA GLY A 8 3.40 1.94 -5.47
C GLY A 8 4.35 1.13 -6.33
N ILE A 9 5.47 0.77 -5.76
CA ILE A 9 6.43 -0.18 -6.33
C ILE A 9 6.36 -1.43 -5.47
N LEU A 10 5.99 -2.54 -6.06
CA LEU A 10 6.05 -3.84 -5.44
C LEU A 10 7.20 -4.60 -6.06
N SER A 11 8.17 -5.00 -5.25
CA SER A 11 9.30 -5.83 -5.68
C SER A 11 9.11 -7.22 -5.09
N ALA A 12 8.95 -8.21 -5.96
CA ALA A 12 8.86 -9.60 -5.56
C ALA A 12 10.13 -10.32 -6.03
N GLN A 13 10.87 -10.92 -5.10
CA GLN A 13 11.85 -11.95 -5.41
C GLN A 13 11.17 -13.31 -5.28
N VAL A 14 10.82 -13.89 -6.40
CA VAL A 14 10.27 -15.26 -6.44
C VAL A 14 11.39 -16.18 -6.87
N GLU A 15 11.88 -17.01 -5.96
CA GLU A 15 12.79 -18.09 -6.26
C GLU A 15 11.98 -19.37 -6.51
N SER A 16 11.75 -19.72 -7.77
CA SER A 16 11.16 -21.00 -8.13
C SER A 16 12.23 -22.01 -8.50
N PHE A 17 12.25 -23.16 -7.83
CA PHE A 17 13.06 -24.29 -8.21
C PHE A 17 12.16 -25.44 -8.66
N ALA A 18 12.16 -25.72 -9.95
CA ALA A 18 11.69 -26.99 -10.46
C ALA A 18 12.82 -28.00 -10.32
N THR A 19 12.74 -28.90 -9.35
CA THR A 19 13.63 -30.05 -9.20
C THR A 19 13.01 -31.25 -9.87
N SER A 20 13.22 -31.39 -11.17
CA SER A 20 13.44 -32.69 -11.79
C SER A 20 14.32 -32.54 -13.01
N GLN A 21 15.59 -32.94 -12.83
CA GLN A 21 16.62 -33.07 -13.88
C GLN A 21 17.13 -31.74 -14.47
N GLY A 22 18.05 -31.08 -13.75
CA GLY A 22 19.14 -30.37 -14.37
C GLY A 22 18.82 -29.00 -14.94
N ALA A 23 19.27 -27.99 -14.27
CA ALA A 23 19.31 -26.56 -14.59
C ALA A 23 18.11 -25.76 -14.06
N GLY A 24 18.27 -25.23 -12.85
CA GLY A 24 17.39 -24.18 -12.33
C GLY A 24 17.36 -22.98 -13.26
N ARG A 25 16.21 -22.61 -13.77
CA ARG A 25 16.02 -21.37 -14.50
C ARG A 25 15.59 -20.31 -13.51
N ARG A 26 16.37 -19.26 -13.38
CA ARG A 26 15.97 -18.01 -12.71
C ARG A 26 15.14 -17.21 -13.71
N GLY A 27 13.90 -16.91 -13.36
CA GLY A 27 13.07 -16.02 -14.13
C GLY A 27 12.97 -14.67 -13.42
N THR A 28 13.12 -13.58 -14.15
CA THR A 28 12.81 -12.24 -13.67
C THR A 28 11.50 -11.80 -14.29
N PHE A 29 10.61 -11.26 -13.46
CA PHE A 29 9.41 -10.58 -13.92
C PHE A 29 9.74 -9.11 -14.15
N GLU A 30 9.38 -8.60 -15.32
CA GLU A 30 9.50 -7.18 -15.64
C GLU A 30 8.12 -6.53 -15.72
N SER A 31 8.00 -5.32 -15.19
CA SER A 31 6.76 -4.55 -15.30
C SER A 31 6.57 -4.06 -16.73
N ASP A 32 5.42 -4.33 -17.32
CA ASP A 32 5.05 -3.95 -18.69
C ASP A 32 4.88 -2.43 -18.86
N ARG A 33 4.91 -1.64 -17.78
CA ARG A 33 4.69 -0.19 -17.77
C ARG A 33 5.82 0.60 -17.13
N GLY A 34 7.07 0.33 -17.50
CA GLY A 34 8.18 1.25 -17.21
C GLY A 34 8.43 1.56 -15.74
N GLY A 35 8.24 0.59 -14.83
CA GLY A 35 8.64 0.72 -13.42
C GLY A 35 7.61 1.38 -12.49
N LEU A 36 6.44 1.73 -12.97
CA LEU A 36 5.30 2.11 -12.13
C LEU A 36 4.50 0.84 -11.82
N GLY A 37 4.76 0.26 -10.65
CA GLY A 37 4.13 -0.98 -10.23
C GLY A 37 2.63 -0.85 -9.96
N LEU A 38 2.27 -0.88 -8.69
CA LEU A 38 0.91 -0.81 -8.20
C LEU A 38 0.27 0.55 -8.50
N SER A 39 -0.93 0.59 -9.05
CA SER A 39 -1.66 1.84 -9.26
C SER A 39 -3.17 1.62 -9.23
N GLY A 40 -3.92 2.59 -8.70
CA GLY A 40 -5.37 2.51 -8.64
C GLY A 40 -6.02 3.53 -7.73
N ILE A 41 -7.32 3.38 -7.54
CA ILE A 41 -8.14 4.26 -6.71
C ILE A 41 -8.34 3.62 -5.33
N GLN A 42 -8.36 4.45 -4.30
CA GLN A 42 -8.71 4.04 -2.95
C GLN A 42 -9.79 4.96 -2.36
N GLY A 43 -10.65 4.42 -1.51
CA GLY A 43 -11.67 5.18 -0.80
C GLY A 43 -11.85 4.67 0.62
N GLY A 44 -12.01 5.60 1.57
CA GLY A 44 -12.08 5.22 2.96
C GLY A 44 -12.41 6.35 3.92
N GLY A 45 -11.96 6.19 5.16
CA GLY A 45 -12.22 7.16 6.24
C GLY A 45 -11.12 7.23 7.27
N TRP A 46 -11.22 8.29 8.07
CA TRP A 46 -10.40 8.51 9.26
C TRP A 46 -11.29 8.68 10.48
N LEU A 47 -10.78 8.29 11.61
CA LEU A 47 -11.27 8.65 12.91
C LEU A 47 -10.08 9.07 13.76
N GLY A 48 -10.15 10.25 14.38
CA GLY A 48 -9.03 10.76 15.14
C GLY A 48 -9.46 11.68 16.27
N TRP A 49 -8.52 11.89 17.15
CA TRP A 49 -8.62 12.87 18.23
C TRP A 49 -7.40 13.78 18.19
N GLY A 50 -7.59 15.05 18.55
CA GLY A 50 -6.48 16.00 18.60
C GLY A 50 -6.80 17.24 19.42
N MET A 51 -5.74 17.94 19.80
CA MET A 51 -5.80 19.16 20.58
C MET A 51 -4.94 20.25 19.93
N LYS A 52 -5.43 21.49 20.01
CA LYS A 52 -4.70 22.69 19.68
C LYS A 52 -4.14 23.30 20.95
N THR A 53 -2.86 23.70 20.93
CA THR A 53 -2.21 24.43 22.01
C THR A 53 -2.36 25.94 21.84
N ALA A 54 -1.95 26.69 22.84
CA ALA A 54 -2.00 28.18 22.82
C ALA A 54 -1.12 28.80 21.70
N ASP A 55 -0.07 28.09 21.26
CA ASP A 55 0.89 28.58 20.26
C ASP A 55 0.54 28.08 18.83
N ASP A 56 -0.74 27.84 18.55
CA ASP A 56 -1.24 27.32 17.27
C ASP A 56 -0.68 25.94 16.86
N LEU A 57 0.01 25.23 17.75
CA LEU A 57 0.45 23.87 17.52
C LEU A 57 -0.72 22.90 17.69
N TYR A 58 -0.68 21.83 16.90
CA TYR A 58 -1.66 20.76 16.93
C TYR A 58 -0.97 19.41 17.17
N PHE A 59 -1.54 18.63 18.07
CA PHE A 59 -1.15 17.25 18.34
C PHE A 59 -2.38 16.35 18.27
N GLY A 60 -2.25 15.21 17.64
CA GLY A 60 -3.36 14.28 17.50
C GLY A 60 -2.91 12.86 17.22
N ALA A 61 -3.89 11.97 17.27
CA ALA A 61 -3.76 10.59 16.86
C ALA A 61 -4.96 10.23 16.00
N GLU A 62 -4.73 9.41 14.97
CA GLU A 62 -5.81 8.96 14.10
C GLU A 62 -5.62 7.51 13.66
N ILE A 63 -6.73 6.87 13.36
CA ILE A 63 -6.80 5.61 12.65
C ILE A 63 -7.46 5.85 11.30
N SER A 64 -7.05 5.09 10.30
CA SER A 64 -7.60 5.17 8.95
C SER A 64 -7.83 3.79 8.37
N GLY A 65 -8.78 3.71 7.45
CA GLY A 65 -9.04 2.50 6.69
C GLY A 65 -9.57 2.85 5.31
N ALA A 66 -9.12 2.12 4.29
CA ALA A 66 -9.56 2.29 2.91
C ALA A 66 -9.66 0.94 2.19
N GLY A 67 -10.68 0.81 1.34
CA GLY A 67 -10.69 -0.17 0.28
C GLY A 67 -9.91 0.37 -0.92
N SER A 68 -9.26 -0.53 -1.67
CA SER A 68 -8.41 -0.17 -2.81
C SER A 68 -8.63 -1.14 -3.97
N ASP A 69 -8.49 -0.65 -5.18
CA ASP A 69 -8.41 -1.46 -6.40
C ASP A 69 -7.04 -1.35 -7.09
N GLU A 70 -6.04 -0.90 -6.34
CA GLU A 70 -4.68 -0.79 -6.85
C GLU A 70 -4.14 -2.15 -7.23
N LYS A 71 -3.66 -2.25 -8.47
CA LYS A 71 -3.14 -3.49 -9.03
C LYS A 71 -1.88 -3.25 -9.85
N ILE A 72 -1.08 -4.30 -9.94
CA ILE A 72 0.04 -4.44 -10.86
C ILE A 72 -0.16 -5.72 -11.66
N GLU A 73 0.10 -5.65 -12.95
CA GLU A 73 0.16 -6.79 -13.85
C GLU A 73 1.58 -6.91 -14.38
N LEU A 74 2.18 -8.07 -14.19
CA LEU A 74 3.53 -8.40 -14.65
C LEU A 74 3.42 -9.45 -15.73
N THR A 75 4.06 -9.20 -16.86
CA THR A 75 4.13 -10.16 -17.95
C THR A 75 5.54 -10.75 -18.01
N SER A 76 5.67 -12.07 -18.02
CA SER A 76 6.95 -12.72 -18.17
C SER A 76 7.29 -12.88 -19.64
N SER A 77 8.44 -12.38 -20.05
CA SER A 77 9.00 -12.60 -21.39
C SER A 77 9.78 -13.91 -21.50
N VAL A 78 10.02 -14.57 -20.37
CA VAL A 78 10.73 -15.85 -20.30
C VAL A 78 9.74 -16.92 -19.85
N GLY A 79 9.52 -17.95 -20.65
CA GLY A 79 8.59 -19.06 -20.35
C GLY A 79 8.98 -19.75 -19.04
N LEU A 80 8.41 -19.29 -17.93
CA LEU A 80 8.39 -19.99 -16.66
C LEU A 80 7.34 -21.10 -16.78
N GLN A 81 7.61 -22.26 -16.23
CA GLN A 81 6.67 -23.39 -16.19
C GLN A 81 6.36 -23.70 -14.74
N ASP A 82 5.08 -23.96 -14.46
CA ASP A 82 4.66 -24.46 -13.17
C ASP A 82 5.06 -25.94 -12.98
N SER A 83 4.71 -26.55 -11.85
CA SER A 83 4.98 -27.96 -11.54
C SER A 83 4.36 -28.93 -12.56
N ASP A 84 3.32 -28.51 -13.25
CA ASP A 84 2.58 -29.29 -14.26
C ASP A 84 3.07 -29.03 -15.69
N GLY A 85 4.12 -28.21 -15.86
CA GLY A 85 4.73 -27.89 -17.15
C GLY A 85 3.97 -26.85 -17.97
N GLN A 86 2.99 -26.15 -17.36
CA GLN A 86 2.29 -25.05 -18.01
C GLN A 86 3.11 -23.76 -17.94
N SER A 87 3.09 -22.99 -19.03
CA SER A 87 3.82 -21.72 -19.07
C SER A 87 3.13 -20.66 -18.23
N ILE A 88 3.84 -20.13 -17.23
CA ILE A 88 3.41 -18.96 -16.45
C ILE A 88 3.76 -17.72 -17.26
N THR A 89 2.74 -17.07 -17.83
CA THR A 89 2.93 -15.89 -18.68
C THR A 89 2.59 -14.58 -17.98
N SER A 90 1.87 -14.64 -16.87
CA SER A 90 1.44 -13.46 -16.12
C SER A 90 1.46 -13.68 -14.61
N ALA A 91 1.79 -12.64 -13.89
CA ALA A 91 1.59 -12.53 -12.45
C ALA A 91 0.88 -11.21 -12.18
N SER A 92 -0.04 -11.20 -11.23
CA SER A 92 -0.69 -9.97 -10.79
C SER A 92 -0.71 -9.86 -9.28
N ALA A 93 -0.66 -8.63 -8.78
CA ALA A 93 -0.87 -8.35 -7.37
C ALA A 93 -1.87 -7.21 -7.25
N LYS A 94 -2.85 -7.37 -6.36
CA LYS A 94 -3.89 -6.40 -6.10
C LYS A 94 -3.95 -6.10 -4.61
N ARG A 95 -4.00 -4.82 -4.25
CA ARG A 95 -4.28 -4.39 -2.89
C ARG A 95 -5.79 -4.27 -2.69
N ASN A 96 -6.34 -5.00 -1.73
CA ASN A 96 -7.77 -4.97 -1.43
C ASN A 96 -8.12 -3.87 -0.43
N TRP A 97 -7.33 -3.76 0.62
CA TRP A 97 -7.53 -2.74 1.64
C TRP A 97 -6.23 -2.37 2.35
N VAL A 98 -6.26 -1.21 2.98
CA VAL A 98 -5.22 -0.70 3.87
C VAL A 98 -5.87 -0.16 5.13
N ALA A 99 -5.25 -0.43 6.28
CA ALA A 99 -5.61 0.17 7.56
C ALA A 99 -4.34 0.66 8.26
N GLY A 100 -4.45 1.75 9.03
CA GLY A 100 -3.28 2.30 9.70
C GLY A 100 -3.65 3.11 10.94
N GLY A 101 -2.62 3.37 11.75
CA GLY A 101 -2.67 4.26 12.88
C GLY A 101 -1.48 5.20 12.87
N ALA A 102 -1.71 6.49 13.13
CA ALA A 102 -0.68 7.51 13.06
C ALA A 102 -0.82 8.56 14.16
N LEU A 103 0.30 9.09 14.59
CA LEU A 103 0.39 10.35 15.33
C LEU A 103 0.46 11.51 14.35
N ARG A 104 -0.10 12.65 14.74
CA ARG A 104 -0.21 13.84 13.92
C ARG A 104 0.33 15.03 14.68
N VAL A 105 1.26 15.76 14.07
CA VAL A 105 1.80 17.03 14.60
C VAL A 105 1.63 18.09 13.54
N GLY A 106 1.10 19.24 13.91
CA GLY A 106 0.81 20.30 12.96
C GLY A 106 0.85 21.71 13.54
N TYR A 107 0.66 22.64 12.64
CA TYR A 107 0.62 24.06 12.95
C TYR A 107 -0.51 24.73 12.16
N TYR A 108 -1.28 25.58 12.85
CA TYR A 108 -2.30 26.42 12.24
C TYR A 108 -1.64 27.62 11.56
N VAL A 109 -1.53 27.57 10.22
CA VAL A 109 -0.96 28.66 9.41
C VAL A 109 -1.86 29.91 9.38
N ASN A 110 -3.13 29.70 9.67
CA ASN A 110 -4.14 30.74 9.94
C ASN A 110 -5.28 30.12 10.77
N ALA A 111 -6.27 30.93 11.15
CA ALA A 111 -7.38 30.49 12.01
C ALA A 111 -8.20 29.30 11.47
N SER A 112 -8.15 29.05 10.16
CA SER A 112 -8.97 28.02 9.50
C SER A 112 -8.17 26.91 8.81
N THR A 113 -6.83 27.04 8.70
CA THR A 113 -6.00 26.10 7.93
C THR A 113 -4.91 25.52 8.80
N LEU A 114 -4.91 24.19 8.90
CA LEU A 114 -3.94 23.38 9.60
C LEU A 114 -3.04 22.66 8.58
N PHE A 115 -1.74 22.88 8.68
CA PHE A 115 -0.73 22.02 8.07
C PHE A 115 -0.23 21.01 9.09
N SER A 116 -0.09 19.74 8.72
CA SER A 116 0.39 18.72 9.65
C SER A 116 1.19 17.62 8.97
N LEU A 117 2.07 17.00 9.74
CA LEU A 117 2.80 15.80 9.40
C LEU A 117 2.24 14.64 10.21
N THR A 118 2.27 13.46 9.61
CA THR A 118 1.86 12.21 10.26
C THR A 118 2.99 11.20 10.23
N GLY A 119 3.06 10.40 11.27
CA GLY A 119 3.96 9.26 11.36
C GLY A 119 3.28 8.11 12.08
N GLY A 120 3.37 6.91 11.54
CA GLY A 120 2.66 5.77 12.08
C GLY A 120 3.01 4.46 11.39
N ILE A 121 2.07 3.55 11.43
CA ILE A 121 2.17 2.23 10.80
C ILE A 121 0.91 1.95 9.99
N ALA A 122 1.09 1.18 8.91
CA ALA A 122 -0.02 0.68 8.11
C ALA A 122 0.12 -0.82 7.84
N VAL A 123 -1.01 -1.47 7.63
CA VAL A 123 -1.11 -2.86 7.20
C VAL A 123 -2.04 -2.91 6.01
N SER A 124 -1.65 -3.64 4.98
CA SER A 124 -2.43 -3.86 3.76
C SER A 124 -2.60 -5.35 3.48
N GLN A 125 -3.72 -5.68 2.87
CA GLN A 125 -3.96 -7.01 2.31
C GLN A 125 -3.77 -6.96 0.80
N PHE A 126 -3.01 -7.93 0.31
CA PHE A 126 -2.75 -8.12 -1.10
C PHE A 126 -3.22 -9.50 -1.54
N ASP A 127 -3.79 -9.57 -2.73
CA ASP A 127 -4.02 -10.82 -3.46
C ASP A 127 -2.94 -10.92 -4.55
N VAL A 128 -2.26 -12.04 -4.59
CA VAL A 128 -1.26 -12.34 -5.62
C VAL A 128 -1.73 -13.53 -6.41
N ASP A 129 -1.80 -13.35 -7.72
CA ASP A 129 -2.13 -14.40 -8.67
C ASP A 129 -0.89 -14.69 -9.53
N ILE A 130 -0.48 -15.96 -9.57
CA ILE A 130 0.62 -16.45 -10.39
C ILE A 130 0.12 -17.68 -11.16
N GLY A 131 -0.10 -17.53 -12.46
CA GLY A 131 -0.64 -18.60 -13.27
C GLY A 131 -2.06 -19.00 -12.85
N SER A 132 -2.25 -20.21 -12.32
CA SER A 132 -3.53 -20.71 -11.79
C SER A 132 -3.69 -20.55 -10.29
N ASP A 133 -2.63 -20.16 -9.58
CA ASP A 133 -2.62 -20.08 -8.13
C ASP A 133 -2.87 -18.64 -7.66
N SER A 134 -3.71 -18.51 -6.63
CA SER A 134 -4.05 -17.24 -5.98
C SER A 134 -3.82 -17.35 -4.48
N GLN A 135 -3.09 -16.39 -3.92
CA GLN A 135 -2.85 -16.33 -2.48
C GLN A 135 -3.03 -14.91 -1.93
N GLN A 136 -3.55 -14.87 -0.69
CA GLN A 136 -3.64 -13.65 0.10
C GLN A 136 -2.49 -13.54 1.07
N TYR A 137 -1.90 -12.36 1.16
CA TYR A 137 -0.91 -12.06 2.18
C TYR A 137 -1.12 -10.67 2.77
N TYR A 138 -0.50 -10.45 3.93
CA TYR A 138 -0.54 -9.19 4.65
C TYR A 138 0.86 -8.60 4.72
N ALA A 139 1.00 -7.34 4.33
CA ALA A 139 2.22 -6.59 4.49
C ALA A 139 1.97 -5.37 5.36
N GLY A 140 2.89 -5.10 6.28
CA GLY A 140 2.82 -3.95 7.17
C GLY A 140 4.13 -3.20 7.17
N GLY A 141 4.07 -1.91 7.56
CA GLY A 141 5.28 -1.12 7.65
C GLY A 141 5.06 0.30 8.15
N PRO A 142 6.14 1.06 8.29
CA PRO A 142 6.08 2.47 8.67
C PRO A 142 5.39 3.29 7.61
N GLN A 143 4.63 4.29 8.07
CA GLN A 143 3.90 5.23 7.25
C GLN A 143 4.25 6.65 7.67
N VAL A 144 4.48 7.51 6.70
CA VAL A 144 4.65 8.96 6.90
C VAL A 144 3.75 9.74 5.95
N GLY A 145 3.33 10.92 6.35
CA GLY A 145 2.46 11.73 5.50
C GLY A 145 2.52 13.21 5.83
N ALA A 146 1.98 13.99 4.90
CA ALA A 146 1.75 15.41 5.05
C ALA A 146 0.32 15.75 4.66
N GLN A 147 -0.28 16.69 5.38
CA GLN A 147 -1.70 17.03 5.20
C GLN A 147 -1.91 18.53 5.33
N VAL A 148 -2.90 19.01 4.57
CA VAL A 148 -3.49 20.33 4.72
C VAL A 148 -4.98 20.16 4.95
N GLU A 149 -5.49 20.73 6.03
CA GLU A 149 -6.90 20.72 6.39
C GLU A 149 -7.41 22.15 6.51
N THR A 150 -8.42 22.51 5.72
CA THR A 150 -9.01 23.85 5.70
C THR A 150 -10.47 23.78 6.08
N GLN A 151 -10.85 24.54 7.09
CA GLN A 151 -12.22 24.63 7.57
C GLN A 151 -13.12 25.33 6.54
N LEU A 152 -14.27 24.73 6.26
CA LEU A 152 -15.28 25.26 5.33
C LEU A 152 -16.35 26.07 6.07
N SER A 153 -15.93 27.07 6.85
CA SER A 153 -16.78 27.84 7.77
C SER A 153 -17.98 28.53 7.12
N LYS A 154 -17.94 28.74 5.80
CA LYS A 154 -19.10 29.29 5.04
C LYS A 154 -20.22 28.26 4.82
N ILE A 155 -19.91 26.97 4.93
CA ILE A 155 -20.86 25.85 4.76
C ILE A 155 -21.25 25.35 6.15
N ASP A 156 -20.27 24.92 6.93
CA ASP A 156 -20.43 24.45 8.30
C ASP A 156 -19.09 24.70 9.05
N PRO A 157 -19.13 25.32 10.24
CA PRO A 157 -17.92 25.56 11.02
C PRO A 157 -17.20 24.30 11.50
N ASN A 158 -17.88 23.15 11.50
CA ASN A 158 -17.29 21.86 11.88
C ASN A 158 -16.80 21.04 10.70
N LEU A 159 -17.06 21.50 9.47
CA LEU A 159 -16.66 20.81 8.25
C LEU A 159 -15.31 21.33 7.76
N SER A 160 -14.43 20.44 7.37
CA SER A 160 -13.13 20.74 6.79
C SER A 160 -12.91 19.96 5.50
N LEU A 161 -12.23 20.58 4.54
CA LEU A 161 -11.62 19.90 3.41
C LEU A 161 -10.20 19.50 3.81
N ARG A 162 -9.85 18.23 3.57
CA ARG A 162 -8.52 17.69 3.86
C ARG A 162 -7.89 17.12 2.59
N MET A 163 -6.67 17.55 2.33
CA MET A 163 -5.79 16.98 1.32
C MET A 163 -4.61 16.31 2.03
N GLU A 164 -4.22 15.14 1.58
CA GLU A 164 -3.20 14.34 2.24
C GLU A 164 -2.33 13.64 1.20
N PHE A 165 -1.05 13.58 1.50
CA PHE A 165 -0.09 12.69 0.84
C PHE A 165 0.46 11.73 1.88
N VAL A 166 0.48 10.45 1.54
CA VAL A 166 0.93 9.36 2.43
C VAL A 166 1.93 8.50 1.68
N TYR A 167 3.00 8.13 2.35
CA TYR A 167 3.99 7.16 1.91
C TYR A 167 4.07 6.04 2.93
N THR A 168 3.98 4.79 2.45
CA THR A 168 4.11 3.58 3.26
C THR A 168 5.24 2.73 2.70
N ASP A 169 6.15 2.29 3.56
CA ASP A 169 7.23 1.38 3.23
C ASP A 169 6.92 0.02 3.86
N TYR A 170 6.57 -0.95 3.02
CA TYR A 170 6.20 -2.29 3.48
C TYR A 170 7.46 -3.08 3.83
N LEU A 171 7.51 -3.58 5.06
CA LEU A 171 8.55 -4.51 5.49
C LEU A 171 8.42 -5.81 4.71
N THR A 172 9.55 -6.46 4.48
CA THR A 172 9.62 -7.75 3.80
C THR A 172 8.70 -8.76 4.47
N ALA A 173 7.85 -9.40 3.66
CA ALA A 173 6.98 -10.49 4.09
C ALA A 173 7.39 -11.77 3.38
N ASP A 174 7.51 -12.86 4.14
CA ASP A 174 7.79 -14.18 3.61
C ASP A 174 6.53 -14.74 2.93
N ILE A 175 6.66 -15.16 1.69
CA ILE A 175 5.59 -15.84 0.93
C ILE A 175 5.90 -17.33 0.94
N ASN A 176 5.39 -18.05 1.92
CA ASN A 176 5.56 -19.48 2.04
C ASN A 176 4.27 -20.21 1.67
N GLY A 177 4.31 -21.12 0.72
CA GLY A 177 3.22 -22.08 0.47
C GLY A 177 2.52 -22.02 -0.88
N MET A 178 3.04 -21.34 -1.91
CA MET A 178 2.57 -21.52 -3.28
C MET A 178 3.14 -22.83 -3.84
N ASP A 179 2.30 -23.67 -4.46
CA ASP A 179 2.72 -24.88 -5.15
C ASP A 179 3.73 -24.53 -6.24
N GLY A 180 4.97 -25.03 -6.08
CA GLY A 180 6.10 -24.70 -6.96
C GLY A 180 7.01 -23.58 -6.47
N VAL A 181 6.65 -22.84 -5.42
CA VAL A 181 7.46 -21.81 -4.80
C VAL A 181 7.82 -22.24 -3.38
N GLY A 182 9.10 -22.54 -3.13
CA GLY A 182 9.64 -22.66 -1.77
C GLY A 182 9.39 -23.95 -1.00
N GLN A 183 8.76 -24.99 -1.55
CA GLN A 183 8.44 -26.21 -0.77
C GLN A 183 9.61 -27.13 -0.44
N ASN A 184 10.80 -26.98 -1.01
CA ASN A 184 11.89 -27.96 -0.79
C ASN A 184 13.33 -27.45 -0.74
N SER A 185 13.56 -26.19 -0.61
CA SER A 185 14.93 -25.69 -0.52
C SER A 185 15.01 -24.38 0.23
N GLY A 186 15.04 -24.38 1.51
CA GLY A 186 15.58 -23.34 2.39
C GLY A 186 15.71 -21.87 1.89
N ASN A 187 15.03 -21.51 0.83
CA ASN A 187 15.02 -20.21 0.20
C ASN A 187 13.61 -19.64 0.33
N ASP A 188 13.50 -18.62 1.14
CA ASP A 188 12.26 -17.91 1.36
C ASP A 188 12.00 -16.96 0.19
N SER A 189 10.80 -17.00 -0.38
CA SER A 189 10.35 -16.00 -1.33
C SER A 189 9.96 -14.75 -0.55
N GLU A 190 10.53 -13.61 -0.91
CA GLU A 190 10.35 -12.35 -0.21
C GLU A 190 9.56 -11.36 -1.07
N LEU A 191 8.63 -10.67 -0.45
CA LEU A 191 7.91 -9.55 -1.04
C LEU A 191 8.17 -8.30 -0.21
N THR A 192 8.62 -7.26 -0.89
CA THR A 192 8.82 -5.93 -0.31
C THR A 192 8.28 -4.87 -1.26
N GLY A 193 7.96 -3.70 -0.76
CA GLY A 193 7.48 -2.63 -1.63
C GLY A 193 7.19 -1.35 -0.89
N SER A 194 6.84 -0.33 -1.65
CA SER A 194 6.40 0.95 -1.11
C SER A 194 5.18 1.44 -1.86
N ASP A 195 4.37 2.24 -1.19
CA ASP A 195 3.17 2.87 -1.74
C ASP A 195 3.13 4.35 -1.43
N SER A 196 2.70 5.14 -2.40
CA SER A 196 2.48 6.57 -2.28
C SER A 196 1.05 6.91 -2.70
N ALA A 197 0.30 7.57 -1.84
CA ALA A 197 -1.07 7.93 -2.12
C ALA A 197 -1.36 9.41 -1.89
N GLY A 198 -1.99 10.03 -2.89
CA GLY A 198 -2.65 11.33 -2.74
C GLY A 198 -4.12 11.12 -2.42
N ARG A 199 -4.63 11.78 -1.37
CA ARG A 199 -6.01 11.65 -0.89
C ARG A 199 -6.66 13.02 -0.74
N ILE A 200 -7.94 13.11 -1.06
CA ILE A 200 -8.77 14.29 -0.79
C ILE A 200 -10.07 13.84 -0.12
N GLY A 201 -10.53 14.59 0.85
CA GLY A 201 -11.75 14.22 1.55
C GLY A 201 -12.28 15.30 2.47
N VAL A 202 -13.36 14.97 3.16
CA VAL A 202 -14.02 15.86 4.11
C VAL A 202 -13.91 15.26 5.51
N ALA A 203 -13.58 16.11 6.47
CA ALA A 203 -13.56 15.79 7.89
C ALA A 203 -14.62 16.59 8.62
N TYR A 204 -15.28 15.98 9.60
CA TYR A 204 -16.24 16.63 10.46
C TYR A 204 -15.75 16.56 11.90
N ARG A 205 -15.81 17.69 12.61
CA ARG A 205 -15.35 17.83 13.98
C ARG A 205 -16.57 17.85 14.92
N PHE A 206 -16.53 17.01 15.92
CA PHE A 206 -17.60 16.87 16.93
C PHE A 206 -17.29 17.69 18.17
#